data_e6b7a948648c215c04558f10b7f7125d
#
_entry.id   e6b7a948648c215c04558f10b7f7125d
#
_cell.length_a   1.000
_cell.length_b   1.000
_cell.length_c   1.000
_cell.angle_alpha   90.00
_cell.angle_beta   90.00
_cell.angle_gamma   90.00
#
_symmetry.space_group_name_H-M   'P 1'
#
loop_
_entity.id
_entity.type
_entity.pdbx_description
1 polymer ?
#
loop_
_entity_poly.entity_id
_entity_poly.type
_entity_poly.pdbx_seq_one_letter_code
_entity_poly.pdbx_strand_id
1 'polypeptide(L)'
;STKCSSQARQSRAVNTLTFQNNKILGENTDGTGFIRDLEERLKFFVEHKKILILGAGGGVRGILPALMERMPKSVTVANRSVARAQELCDEFGIQSILYDETGSESYDLIVNATPTSLQNKAPLVSPFAFDGCELAYDLVYAAKPTPFMELAKQGGARHASDGLGMLVEQAADSYEIWMGHRPGTQDVYAKLRETLDKSAK
;
A
#
# COMPACT_ATOMS: atom_id res chain seq x y z
N SER A 1 9.88 16.10 -24.83
CA SER A 1 9.88 16.49 -23.40
C SER A 1 9.09 15.50 -22.58
N THR A 2 9.59 15.15 -21.40
CA THR A 2 8.89 14.29 -20.45
C THR A 2 7.94 15.13 -19.59
N LYS A 3 6.70 14.68 -19.45
CA LYS A 3 5.71 15.26 -18.53
C LYS A 3 5.25 14.19 -17.55
N CYS A 4 4.97 14.59 -16.32
CA CYS A 4 4.43 13.71 -15.27
C CYS A 4 3.06 14.21 -14.83
N SER A 5 2.15 13.28 -14.50
CA SER A 5 0.87 13.58 -13.85
C SER A 5 1.07 14.19 -12.46
N SER A 6 0.01 14.65 -11.84
CA SER A 6 0.03 15.11 -10.45
C SER A 6 0.46 13.98 -9.51
N GLN A 7 -0.12 12.79 -9.66
CA GLN A 7 0.20 11.60 -8.87
C GLN A 7 1.68 11.21 -9.00
N ALA A 8 2.20 11.16 -10.24
CA ALA A 8 3.62 10.85 -10.47
C ALA A 8 4.56 11.91 -9.88
N ARG A 9 4.18 13.19 -9.88
CA ARG A 9 4.97 14.24 -9.23
C ARG A 9 4.94 14.15 -7.71
N GLN A 10 3.77 13.94 -7.11
CA GLN A 10 3.62 13.82 -5.66
C GLN A 10 4.31 12.56 -5.12
N SER A 11 4.16 11.43 -5.80
CA SER A 11 4.84 10.19 -5.42
C SER A 11 6.34 10.20 -5.71
N ARG A 12 6.82 11.13 -6.58
CA ARG A 12 8.20 11.17 -7.13
C ARG A 12 8.58 9.85 -7.79
N ALA A 13 7.60 9.14 -8.34
CA ALA A 13 7.78 7.85 -9.00
C ALA A 13 6.84 7.71 -10.20
N VAL A 14 7.28 6.95 -11.19
CA VAL A 14 6.51 6.62 -12.38
C VAL A 14 6.53 5.11 -12.54
N ASN A 15 5.36 4.49 -12.66
CA ASN A 15 5.21 3.05 -12.97
C ASN A 15 4.58 2.82 -14.36
N THR A 16 4.00 3.88 -14.97
CA THR A 16 3.32 3.81 -16.27
C THR A 16 3.82 4.89 -17.21
N LEU A 17 4.25 4.51 -18.42
CA LEU A 17 4.75 5.43 -19.44
C LEU A 17 3.90 5.35 -20.71
N THR A 18 3.54 6.52 -21.25
CA THR A 18 2.89 6.64 -22.56
C THR A 18 3.76 7.44 -23.51
N PHE A 19 3.98 6.90 -24.70
CA PHE A 19 4.76 7.55 -25.77
C PHE A 19 3.79 8.07 -26.82
N GLN A 20 3.66 9.39 -26.93
CA GLN A 20 2.73 10.03 -27.86
C GLN A 20 3.29 11.35 -28.38
N ASN A 21 3.24 11.56 -29.71
CA ASN A 21 3.64 12.82 -30.36
C ASN A 21 5.04 13.30 -29.94
N ASN A 22 6.04 12.43 -29.94
CA ASN A 22 7.41 12.71 -29.49
C ASN A 22 7.52 13.22 -28.03
N LYS A 23 6.51 12.93 -27.20
CA LYS A 23 6.50 13.22 -25.76
C LYS A 23 6.40 11.91 -24.98
N ILE A 24 6.99 11.91 -23.80
CA ILE A 24 6.85 10.85 -22.81
C ILE A 24 5.97 11.40 -21.69
N LEU A 25 4.87 10.71 -21.40
CA LEU A 25 3.98 11.00 -20.29
C LEU A 25 4.18 9.94 -19.21
N GLY A 26 4.49 10.36 -18.00
CA GLY A 26 4.71 9.49 -16.84
C GLY A 26 3.54 9.59 -15.87
N GLU A 27 3.02 8.43 -15.49
CA GLU A 27 1.93 8.26 -14.53
C GLU A 27 2.38 7.38 -13.35
N ASN A 28 1.67 7.50 -12.23
CA ASN A 28 1.79 6.55 -11.13
C ASN A 28 0.40 6.04 -10.75
N THR A 29 0.19 4.74 -10.88
CA THR A 29 -1.08 4.06 -10.61
C THR A 29 -1.08 3.28 -9.29
N ASP A 30 0.02 3.29 -8.52
CA ASP A 30 0.12 2.53 -7.26
C ASP A 30 -0.93 2.99 -6.24
N GLY A 31 -1.07 4.30 -6.08
CA GLY A 31 -2.00 4.87 -5.12
C GLY A 31 -3.46 4.56 -5.45
N THR A 32 -3.86 4.74 -6.71
CA THR A 32 -5.22 4.43 -7.15
C THR A 32 -5.51 2.94 -7.05
N GLY A 33 -4.56 2.09 -7.44
CA GLY A 33 -4.66 0.64 -7.30
C GLY A 33 -4.80 0.19 -5.84
N PHE A 34 -4.03 0.78 -4.93
CA PHE A 34 -4.13 0.50 -3.50
C PHE A 34 -5.51 0.88 -2.93
N ILE A 35 -6.01 2.08 -3.23
CA ILE A 35 -7.32 2.54 -2.76
C ILE A 35 -8.44 1.67 -3.32
N ARG A 36 -8.40 1.31 -4.60
CA ARG A 36 -9.41 0.42 -5.19
C ARG A 36 -9.44 -0.95 -4.52
N ASP A 37 -8.28 -1.52 -4.24
CA ASP A 37 -8.20 -2.80 -3.55
C ASP A 37 -8.80 -2.71 -2.14
N LEU A 38 -8.51 -1.65 -1.39
CA LEU A 38 -9.11 -1.41 -0.09
C LEU A 38 -10.64 -1.28 -0.18
N GLU A 39 -11.14 -0.38 -1.03
CA GLU A 39 -12.56 -0.01 -1.05
C GLU A 39 -13.42 -1.03 -1.81
N GLU A 40 -12.97 -1.53 -2.98
CA GLU A 40 -13.79 -2.37 -3.86
C GLU A 40 -13.72 -3.86 -3.50
N ARG A 41 -12.53 -4.41 -3.20
CA ARG A 41 -12.37 -5.82 -2.84
C ARG A 41 -12.50 -6.07 -1.34
N LEU A 42 -11.77 -5.30 -0.52
CA LEU A 42 -11.71 -5.52 0.93
C LEU A 42 -12.85 -4.81 1.69
N LYS A 43 -13.59 -3.92 1.03
CA LYS A 43 -14.69 -3.14 1.62
C LYS A 43 -14.25 -2.31 2.84
N PHE A 44 -12.99 -1.88 2.83
CA PHE A 44 -12.41 -1.02 3.85
C PHE A 44 -12.32 0.42 3.33
N PHE A 45 -13.04 1.33 3.99
CA PHE A 45 -13.07 2.75 3.64
C PHE A 45 -12.15 3.53 4.56
N VAL A 46 -11.27 4.33 3.98
CA VAL A 46 -10.17 5.03 4.65
C VAL A 46 -10.64 6.24 5.44
N GLU A 47 -11.78 6.83 5.05
CA GLU A 47 -12.31 8.05 5.66
C GLU A 47 -12.44 7.94 7.18
N HIS A 48 -11.92 8.95 7.90
CA HIS A 48 -11.91 9.03 9.36
C HIS A 48 -11.16 7.91 10.10
N LYS A 49 -10.37 7.09 9.41
CA LYS A 49 -9.58 5.99 10.00
C LYS A 49 -8.21 6.46 10.47
N LYS A 50 -7.72 5.83 11.54
CA LYS A 50 -6.33 5.95 12.01
C LYS A 50 -5.46 4.93 11.29
N ILE A 51 -4.39 5.37 10.66
CA ILE A 51 -3.57 4.53 9.80
C ILE A 51 -2.12 4.55 10.28
N LEU A 52 -1.53 3.37 10.44
CA LEU A 52 -0.10 3.17 10.64
C LEU A 52 0.54 2.61 9.37
N ILE A 53 1.62 3.22 8.91
CA ILE A 53 2.42 2.73 7.79
C ILE A 53 3.81 2.36 8.28
N LEU A 54 4.22 1.12 8.06
CA LEU A 54 5.54 0.63 8.42
C LEU A 54 6.48 0.81 7.24
N GLY A 55 7.49 1.65 7.41
CA GLY A 55 8.46 2.02 6.37
C GLY A 55 8.24 3.41 5.78
N ALA A 56 9.27 3.96 5.11
CA ALA A 56 9.26 5.27 4.45
C ALA A 56 9.98 5.20 3.09
N GLY A 57 9.70 4.14 2.34
CA GLY A 57 10.30 3.88 1.03
C GLY A 57 9.43 4.33 -0.14
N GLY A 58 9.82 3.93 -1.36
CA GLY A 58 9.10 4.25 -2.61
C GLY A 58 7.65 3.77 -2.61
N GLY A 59 7.36 2.59 -2.05
CA GLY A 59 5.98 2.08 -1.95
C GLY A 59 5.08 3.00 -1.13
N VAL A 60 5.57 3.56 -0.02
CA VAL A 60 4.81 4.55 0.77
C VAL A 60 4.54 5.80 -0.05
N ARG A 61 5.55 6.33 -0.73
CA ARG A 61 5.36 7.51 -1.60
C ARG A 61 4.35 7.25 -2.72
N GLY A 62 4.29 6.03 -3.24
CA GLY A 62 3.32 5.65 -4.28
C GLY A 62 1.87 5.68 -3.81
N ILE A 63 1.61 5.22 -2.58
CA ILE A 63 0.24 5.10 -2.07
C ILE A 63 -0.24 6.35 -1.29
N LEU A 64 0.67 7.10 -0.68
CA LEU A 64 0.34 8.15 0.28
C LEU A 64 -0.50 9.28 -0.29
N PRO A 65 -0.26 9.83 -1.51
CA PRO A 65 -1.11 10.86 -2.08
C PRO A 65 -2.57 10.43 -2.19
N ALA A 66 -2.83 9.27 -2.77
CA ALA A 66 -4.20 8.74 -2.93
C ALA A 66 -4.86 8.42 -1.57
N LEU A 67 -4.06 7.95 -0.61
CA LEU A 67 -4.53 7.70 0.75
C LEU A 67 -4.99 9.00 1.44
N MET A 68 -4.21 10.07 1.32
CA MET A 68 -4.55 11.38 1.91
C MET A 68 -5.78 12.01 1.27
N GLU A 69 -6.03 11.80 -0.02
CA GLU A 69 -7.27 12.22 -0.71
C GLU A 69 -8.54 11.60 -0.11
N ARG A 70 -8.43 10.47 0.60
CA ARG A 70 -9.55 9.78 1.28
C ARG A 70 -9.83 10.30 2.69
N MET A 71 -9.21 11.41 3.09
CA MET A 71 -9.45 12.10 4.37
C MET A 71 -9.36 11.16 5.59
N PRO A 72 -8.24 10.43 5.79
CA PRO A 72 -8.05 9.65 6.99
C PRO A 72 -8.07 10.56 8.22
N LYS A 73 -8.42 10.04 9.39
CA LYS A 73 -8.35 10.77 10.66
C LYS A 73 -6.91 11.14 11.01
N SER A 74 -5.99 10.20 10.82
CA SER A 74 -4.55 10.41 10.98
C SER A 74 -3.76 9.37 10.20
N VAL A 75 -2.57 9.75 9.74
CA VAL A 75 -1.58 8.83 9.18
C VAL A 75 -0.29 8.99 9.98
N THR A 76 0.21 7.87 10.49
CA THR A 76 1.47 7.78 11.22
C THR A 76 2.42 6.85 10.48
N VAL A 77 3.66 7.26 10.30
CA VAL A 77 4.71 6.44 9.66
C VAL A 77 5.70 5.98 10.71
N ALA A 78 5.91 4.67 10.83
CA ALA A 78 6.97 4.11 11.64
C ALA A 78 8.17 3.73 10.75
N ASN A 79 9.36 4.24 11.04
CA ASN A 79 10.56 3.95 10.27
C ASN A 79 11.83 3.96 11.12
N ARG A 80 12.86 3.19 10.69
CA ARG A 80 14.19 3.20 11.35
C ARG A 80 14.94 4.50 11.15
N SER A 81 14.79 5.13 9.99
CA SER A 81 15.43 6.39 9.65
C SER A 81 14.49 7.56 9.92
N VAL A 82 14.74 8.29 10.98
CA VAL A 82 13.98 9.50 11.33
C VAL A 82 13.97 10.49 10.16
N ALA A 83 15.10 10.70 9.48
CA ALA A 83 15.20 11.65 8.35
C ALA A 83 14.24 11.31 7.21
N ARG A 84 14.14 10.02 6.80
CA ARG A 84 13.23 9.59 5.73
C ARG A 84 11.75 9.72 6.13
N ALA A 85 11.43 9.42 7.37
CA ALA A 85 10.08 9.61 7.89
C ALA A 85 9.74 11.11 7.95
N GLN A 86 10.69 11.96 8.39
CA GLN A 86 10.51 13.40 8.48
C GLN A 86 10.22 14.05 7.12
N GLU A 87 10.91 13.62 6.04
CA GLU A 87 10.60 14.11 4.68
C GLU A 87 9.11 13.88 4.30
N LEU A 88 8.54 12.71 4.66
CA LEU A 88 7.12 12.42 4.42
C LEU A 88 6.21 13.26 5.31
N CYS A 89 6.60 13.46 6.59
CA CYS A 89 5.85 14.28 7.53
C CYS A 89 5.74 15.73 7.04
N ASP A 90 6.85 16.30 6.59
CA ASP A 90 6.92 17.68 6.10
C ASP A 90 6.12 17.86 4.79
N GLU A 91 6.16 16.85 3.91
CA GLU A 91 5.49 16.91 2.60
C GLU A 91 3.97 16.69 2.70
N PHE A 92 3.52 15.77 3.56
CA PHE A 92 2.13 15.34 3.63
C PHE A 92 1.38 15.76 4.90
N GLY A 93 2.06 16.43 5.85
CA GLY A 93 1.43 16.85 7.11
C GLY A 93 1.06 15.68 8.02
N ILE A 94 1.82 14.58 7.98
CA ILE A 94 1.60 13.36 8.76
C ILE A 94 2.58 13.25 9.91
N GLN A 95 2.39 12.26 10.79
CA GLN A 95 3.24 12.02 11.96
C GLN A 95 4.23 10.89 11.73
N SER A 96 5.37 10.91 12.44
CA SER A 96 6.30 9.79 12.49
C SER A 96 6.58 9.35 13.92
N ILE A 97 6.81 8.05 14.07
CA ILE A 97 7.19 7.41 15.34
C ILE A 97 8.33 6.40 15.12
N LEU A 98 8.96 5.98 16.17
CA LEU A 98 9.88 4.85 16.15
C LEU A 98 9.10 3.53 16.21
N TYR A 99 9.74 2.42 15.82
CA TYR A 99 9.09 1.11 15.80
C TYR A 99 8.67 0.59 17.20
N ASP A 100 9.41 0.95 18.23
CA ASP A 100 9.11 0.60 19.63
C ASP A 100 7.91 1.37 20.20
N GLU A 101 7.51 2.46 19.56
CA GLU A 101 6.35 3.27 19.93
C GLU A 101 5.05 2.80 19.26
N THR A 102 5.10 1.85 18.31
CA THR A 102 3.92 1.41 17.53
C THR A 102 2.80 0.77 18.34
N GLY A 103 3.06 0.33 19.57
CA GLY A 103 2.05 -0.22 20.48
C GLY A 103 1.40 0.79 21.41
N SER A 104 1.71 2.09 21.29
CA SER A 104 1.18 3.14 22.18
C SER A 104 -0.24 3.58 21.81
N GLU A 105 -0.67 3.32 20.57
CA GLU A 105 -2.01 3.66 20.05
C GLU A 105 -2.61 2.48 19.29
N SER A 106 -3.94 2.50 19.13
CA SER A 106 -4.66 1.60 18.23
C SER A 106 -4.84 2.22 16.86
N TYR A 107 -4.79 1.38 15.81
CA TYR A 107 -4.95 1.78 14.43
C TYR A 107 -6.03 0.93 13.75
N ASP A 108 -6.82 1.57 12.87
CA ASP A 108 -7.85 0.87 12.10
C ASP A 108 -7.23 0.11 10.92
N LEU A 109 -6.18 0.69 10.30
CA LEU A 109 -5.42 0.10 9.21
C LEU A 109 -3.91 0.12 9.54
N ILE A 110 -3.24 -1.01 9.38
CA ILE A 110 -1.78 -1.09 9.45
C ILE A 110 -1.24 -1.60 8.12
N VAL A 111 -0.41 -0.78 7.45
CA VAL A 111 0.18 -1.10 6.15
C VAL A 111 1.65 -1.43 6.32
N ASN A 112 2.07 -2.64 5.92
CA ASN A 112 3.48 -2.97 5.80
C ASN A 112 4.01 -2.59 4.42
N ALA A 113 4.82 -1.56 4.35
CA ALA A 113 5.54 -1.13 3.16
C ALA A 113 7.05 -1.40 3.25
N THR A 114 7.46 -2.25 4.19
CA THR A 114 8.86 -2.70 4.30
C THR A 114 9.11 -3.94 3.43
N PRO A 115 10.35 -4.18 2.98
CA PRO A 115 10.70 -5.36 2.21
C PRO A 115 10.90 -6.63 3.08
N THR A 116 10.57 -6.59 4.38
CA THR A 116 10.86 -7.69 5.31
C THR A 116 10.16 -8.99 4.92
N SER A 117 8.93 -8.92 4.42
CA SER A 117 8.18 -10.09 3.96
C SER A 117 8.84 -10.79 2.78
N LEU A 118 9.57 -10.07 1.90
CA LEU A 118 10.39 -10.67 0.84
C LEU A 118 11.57 -11.48 1.39
N GLN A 119 12.00 -11.20 2.61
CA GLN A 119 13.05 -11.92 3.32
C GLN A 119 12.49 -12.97 4.28
N ASN A 120 11.20 -13.28 4.17
CA ASN A 120 10.48 -14.17 5.08
C ASN A 120 10.61 -13.75 6.57
N LYS A 121 10.54 -12.44 6.83
CA LYS A 121 10.61 -11.85 8.18
C LYS A 121 9.45 -10.91 8.41
N ALA A 122 8.94 -10.87 9.64
CA ALA A 122 8.01 -9.84 10.06
C ALA A 122 8.72 -8.49 10.23
N PRO A 123 8.04 -7.35 9.96
CA PRO A 123 8.57 -6.04 10.31
C PRO A 123 8.67 -5.86 11.82
N LEU A 124 9.49 -4.90 12.23
CA LEU A 124 9.57 -4.48 13.62
C LEU A 124 8.33 -3.62 13.95
N VAL A 125 7.33 -4.25 14.55
CA VAL A 125 6.11 -3.58 15.01
C VAL A 125 5.63 -4.28 16.29
N SER A 126 5.14 -3.52 17.23
CA SER A 126 4.56 -4.09 18.44
C SER A 126 3.32 -4.94 18.11
N PRO A 127 3.18 -6.17 18.61
CA PRO A 127 1.95 -6.93 18.45
C PRO A 127 0.70 -6.20 18.99
N PHE A 128 0.86 -5.35 20.00
CA PHE A 128 -0.22 -4.55 20.58
C PHE A 128 -0.78 -3.50 19.60
N ALA A 129 -0.04 -3.11 18.56
CA ALA A 129 -0.55 -2.22 17.53
C ALA A 129 -1.77 -2.80 16.78
N PHE A 130 -1.87 -4.13 16.74
CA PHE A 130 -2.96 -4.83 16.04
C PHE A 130 -4.22 -5.02 16.90
N ASP A 131 -4.19 -4.67 18.17
CA ASP A 131 -5.38 -4.76 19.02
C ASP A 131 -6.47 -3.81 18.51
N GLY A 132 -7.62 -4.37 18.13
CA GLY A 132 -8.73 -3.64 17.51
C GLY A 132 -8.51 -3.23 16.04
N CYS A 133 -7.38 -3.57 15.42
CA CYS A 133 -7.10 -3.29 14.01
C CYS A 133 -8.12 -3.99 13.10
N GLU A 134 -8.78 -3.23 12.24
CA GLU A 134 -9.76 -3.77 11.30
C GLU A 134 -9.07 -4.49 10.13
N LEU A 135 -7.97 -3.92 9.61
CA LEU A 135 -7.25 -4.45 8.46
C LEU A 135 -5.73 -4.27 8.62
N ALA A 136 -4.99 -5.36 8.49
CA ALA A 136 -3.55 -5.36 8.27
C ALA A 136 -3.27 -5.66 6.79
N TYR A 137 -2.53 -4.76 6.12
CA TYR A 137 -2.28 -4.86 4.69
C TYR A 137 -0.77 -4.91 4.40
N ASP A 138 -0.29 -5.98 3.77
CA ASP A 138 1.10 -6.08 3.31
C ASP A 138 1.21 -5.66 1.85
N LEU A 139 2.06 -4.69 1.50
CA LEU A 139 2.29 -4.35 0.09
C LEU A 139 2.99 -5.48 -0.68
N VAL A 140 3.66 -6.39 0.01
CA VAL A 140 4.20 -7.62 -0.59
C VAL A 140 3.07 -8.63 -0.76
N TYR A 141 3.07 -9.36 -1.87
CA TYR A 141 2.17 -10.49 -2.10
C TYR A 141 2.98 -11.80 -2.17
N ALA A 142 2.36 -12.91 -1.76
CA ALA A 142 3.01 -14.20 -1.72
C ALA A 142 2.02 -15.35 -1.93
N ALA A 143 2.56 -16.54 -2.20
CA ALA A 143 1.78 -17.77 -2.31
C ALA A 143 1.21 -18.27 -0.97
N LYS A 144 1.87 -17.89 0.14
CA LYS A 144 1.44 -18.20 1.52
C LYS A 144 1.24 -16.88 2.28
N PRO A 145 0.48 -16.87 3.39
CA PRO A 145 0.41 -15.69 4.24
C PRO A 145 1.82 -15.18 4.57
N THR A 146 2.02 -13.87 4.44
CA THR A 146 3.31 -13.26 4.76
C THR A 146 3.57 -13.28 6.27
N PRO A 147 4.83 -13.22 6.74
CA PRO A 147 5.12 -13.12 8.17
C PRO A 147 4.46 -11.92 8.84
N PHE A 148 4.24 -10.83 8.12
CA PHE A 148 3.46 -9.69 8.61
C PHE A 148 1.98 -10.05 8.83
N MET A 149 1.35 -10.75 7.89
CA MET A 149 -0.05 -11.19 8.02
C MET A 149 -0.22 -12.16 9.19
N GLU A 150 0.75 -13.06 9.40
CA GLU A 150 0.74 -13.98 10.55
C GLU A 150 0.87 -13.23 11.87
N LEU A 151 1.81 -12.27 11.95
CA LEU A 151 1.99 -11.41 13.12
C LEU A 151 0.72 -10.61 13.41
N ALA A 152 0.11 -10.01 12.40
CA ALA A 152 -1.11 -9.22 12.53
C ALA A 152 -2.27 -10.06 13.09
N LYS A 153 -2.43 -11.27 12.57
CA LYS A 153 -3.46 -12.21 13.05
C LYS A 153 -3.24 -12.62 14.51
N GLN A 154 -1.99 -12.89 14.89
CA GLN A 154 -1.63 -13.19 16.27
C GLN A 154 -1.83 -12.00 17.21
N GLY A 155 -1.63 -10.77 16.72
CA GLY A 155 -1.83 -9.52 17.46
C GLY A 155 -3.28 -9.06 17.56
N GLY A 156 -4.24 -9.75 16.92
CA GLY A 156 -5.68 -9.47 17.05
C GLY A 156 -6.30 -8.68 15.90
N ALA A 157 -5.60 -8.48 14.79
CA ALA A 157 -6.20 -7.86 13.59
C ALA A 157 -7.37 -8.71 13.07
N ARG A 158 -8.49 -8.07 12.74
CA ARG A 158 -9.70 -8.75 12.26
C ARG A 158 -9.50 -9.37 10.87
N HIS A 159 -8.82 -8.65 9.99
CA HIS A 159 -8.50 -9.09 8.64
C HIS A 159 -7.03 -8.83 8.33
N ALA A 160 -6.45 -9.68 7.50
CA ALA A 160 -5.12 -9.47 6.94
C ALA A 160 -5.14 -9.79 5.44
N SER A 161 -4.54 -8.92 4.63
CA SER A 161 -4.45 -9.07 3.17
C SER A 161 -3.04 -8.79 2.70
N ASP A 162 -2.65 -9.44 1.60
CA ASP A 162 -1.44 -9.12 0.86
C ASP A 162 -1.71 -8.18 -0.33
N GLY A 163 -0.65 -7.71 -0.99
CA GLY A 163 -0.70 -6.70 -2.05
C GLY A 163 -1.11 -7.20 -3.43
N LEU A 164 -1.57 -8.45 -3.59
CA LEU A 164 -1.97 -8.97 -4.90
C LEU A 164 -3.11 -8.17 -5.53
N GLY A 165 -4.09 -7.74 -4.71
CA GLY A 165 -5.19 -6.91 -5.19
C GLY A 165 -4.69 -5.57 -5.72
N MET A 166 -3.85 -4.86 -4.97
CA MET A 166 -3.21 -3.62 -5.44
C MET A 166 -2.44 -3.82 -6.74
N LEU A 167 -1.69 -4.93 -6.88
CA LEU A 167 -0.97 -5.25 -8.12
C LEU A 167 -1.90 -5.33 -9.33
N VAL A 168 -3.04 -5.99 -9.18
CA VAL A 168 -4.03 -6.16 -10.25
C VAL A 168 -4.70 -4.82 -10.58
N GLU A 169 -5.12 -4.09 -9.56
CA GLU A 169 -5.84 -2.82 -9.74
C GLU A 169 -4.95 -1.75 -10.40
N GLN A 170 -3.68 -1.58 -9.96
CA GLN A 170 -2.76 -0.63 -10.58
C GLN A 170 -2.43 -0.99 -12.03
N ALA A 171 -2.38 -2.29 -12.36
CA ALA A 171 -2.16 -2.75 -13.73
C ALA A 171 -3.39 -2.46 -14.61
N ALA A 172 -4.60 -2.59 -14.08
CA ALA A 172 -5.83 -2.23 -14.78
C ALA A 172 -5.91 -0.71 -15.04
N ASP A 173 -5.48 0.12 -14.10
CA ASP A 173 -5.41 1.57 -14.29
C ASP A 173 -4.36 1.94 -15.37
N SER A 174 -3.20 1.26 -15.39
CA SER A 174 -2.20 1.43 -16.44
C SER A 174 -2.73 1.02 -17.83
N TYR A 175 -3.48 -0.09 -17.89
CA TYR A 175 -4.14 -0.53 -19.12
C TYR A 175 -5.16 0.51 -19.60
N GLU A 176 -5.96 1.08 -18.69
CA GLU A 176 -6.92 2.14 -19.02
C GLU A 176 -6.24 3.38 -19.62
N ILE A 177 -5.08 3.78 -19.09
CA ILE A 177 -4.27 4.89 -19.63
C ILE A 177 -3.85 4.60 -21.07
N TRP A 178 -3.47 3.37 -21.39
CA TRP A 178 -3.02 3.00 -22.74
C TRP A 178 -4.15 2.73 -23.73
N MET A 179 -5.25 2.12 -23.27
CA MET A 179 -6.30 1.59 -24.14
C MET A 179 -7.60 2.41 -24.10
N GLY A 180 -7.74 3.37 -23.17
CA GLY A 180 -8.92 4.22 -23.03
C GLY A 180 -10.13 3.56 -22.37
N HIS A 181 -9.99 2.34 -21.87
CA HIS A 181 -11.03 1.64 -21.09
C HIS A 181 -10.41 0.76 -20.04
N ARG A 182 -11.06 0.65 -18.88
CA ARG A 182 -10.58 -0.16 -17.77
C ARG A 182 -11.09 -1.60 -17.89
N PRO A 183 -10.22 -2.63 -17.80
CA PRO A 183 -10.64 -4.03 -17.83
C PRO A 183 -11.23 -4.44 -16.47
N GLY A 184 -12.01 -5.54 -16.47
CA GLY A 184 -12.43 -6.21 -15.25
C GLY A 184 -11.24 -6.86 -14.52
N THR A 185 -11.21 -6.75 -13.21
CA THR A 185 -10.06 -7.19 -12.37
C THR A 185 -10.34 -8.47 -11.59
N GLN A 186 -11.61 -8.79 -11.31
CA GLN A 186 -12.00 -9.92 -10.47
C GLN A 186 -11.46 -11.28 -10.95
N ASP A 187 -11.66 -11.58 -12.25
CA ASP A 187 -11.22 -12.87 -12.82
C ASP A 187 -9.69 -12.96 -12.87
N VAL A 188 -9.02 -11.82 -13.13
CA VAL A 188 -7.55 -11.75 -13.14
C VAL A 188 -7.01 -12.02 -11.74
N TYR A 189 -7.57 -11.36 -10.72
CA TYR A 189 -7.21 -11.59 -9.32
C TYR A 189 -7.40 -13.04 -8.93
N ALA A 190 -8.58 -13.62 -9.21
CA ALA A 190 -8.89 -15.00 -8.86
C ALA A 190 -7.92 -16.00 -9.51
N LYS A 191 -7.61 -15.81 -10.80
CA LYS A 191 -6.68 -16.68 -11.54
C LYS A 191 -5.25 -16.56 -11.03
N LEU A 192 -4.78 -15.36 -10.71
CA LEU A 192 -3.44 -15.15 -10.14
C LEU A 192 -3.34 -15.77 -8.75
N ARG A 193 -4.35 -15.60 -7.91
CA ARG A 193 -4.40 -16.22 -6.58
C ARG A 193 -4.34 -17.75 -6.68
N GLU A 194 -5.16 -18.34 -7.54
CA GLU A 194 -5.12 -19.80 -7.78
C GLU A 194 -3.74 -20.28 -8.25
N THR A 195 -3.08 -19.50 -9.11
CA THR A 195 -1.75 -19.83 -9.61
C THR A 195 -0.70 -19.78 -8.51
N LEU A 196 -0.75 -18.73 -7.66
CA LEU A 196 0.12 -18.61 -6.50
C LEU A 196 -0.09 -19.76 -5.52
N ASP A 197 -1.34 -20.10 -5.19
CA ASP A 197 -1.68 -21.17 -4.25
C ASP A 197 -1.19 -22.55 -4.73
N LYS A 198 -1.21 -22.79 -6.05
CA LYS A 198 -0.65 -24.01 -6.66
C LYS A 198 0.87 -24.07 -6.55
N SER A 199 1.56 -22.93 -6.62
CA SER A 199 3.02 -22.87 -6.51
C SER A 199 3.54 -23.06 -5.08
N ALA A 200 2.65 -23.00 -4.09
CA ALA A 200 2.97 -23.17 -2.67
C ALA A 200 2.93 -24.62 -2.18
N LYS A 201 2.46 -25.54 -3.05
CA LYS A 201 2.38 -27.00 -2.79
C LYS A 201 3.63 -27.70 -3.25
#